data_7eb323be36f7c4c029f855a748082b50
#
_entry.id   7eb323be36f7c4c029f855a748082b50
#
_cell.length_a   1.000
_cell.length_b   1.000
_cell.length_c   1.000
_cell.angle_alpha   90.00
_cell.angle_beta   90.00
_cell.angle_gamma   90.00
#
_symmetry.space_group_name_H-M   'P 1'
#
loop_
_entity.id
_entity.type
_entity.pdbx_description
1 polymer ?
#
loop_
_entity_poly.entity_id
_entity_poly.type
_entity_poly.pdbx_seq_one_letter_code
_entity_poly.pdbx_strand_id
1 'polypeptide(L)'
;GSCLLGCLAMVGDKKSQDVLYELKQNPRPWRKRLYVDSDIYAEQGGWSFNEKNERIYLNYESCFSFEQGEAKDKNGTRIAEKRGEKCPHCGCELLDILVIDARDERFSFLGLDGMITASCCPNCVTLSEGISSKFTLDGNSEILEYDGITENYYTDEHLNAMTENRLVVSEKERPLFYGAFCDDINTVGGFANWVQDWEYRE
;
A
#
# COMPACT_ATOMS: atom_id res chain seq x y z
N GLY A 1 -6.54 -20.61 15.71
CA GLY A 1 -5.37 -19.87 16.18
C GLY A 1 -5.22 -18.50 15.56
N SER A 2 -4.91 -18.40 14.30
CA SER A 2 -4.66 -17.14 13.56
C SER A 2 -5.82 -16.15 13.63
N CYS A 3 -7.04 -16.60 13.35
CA CYS A 3 -8.22 -15.73 13.44
C CYS A 3 -8.39 -15.06 14.82
N LEU A 4 -8.07 -15.75 15.91
CA LEU A 4 -8.13 -15.15 17.23
C LEU A 4 -7.07 -14.06 17.42
N LEU A 5 -5.86 -14.29 16.93
CA LEU A 5 -4.78 -13.30 16.98
C LEU A 5 -5.14 -12.06 16.13
N GLY A 6 -5.71 -12.26 14.93
CA GLY A 6 -6.26 -11.19 14.12
C GLY A 6 -7.36 -10.40 14.86
N CYS A 7 -8.29 -11.08 15.51
CA CYS A 7 -9.31 -10.40 16.32
C CYS A 7 -8.70 -9.58 17.47
N LEU A 8 -7.70 -10.10 18.17
CA LEU A 8 -6.97 -9.34 19.18
C LEU A 8 -6.28 -8.11 18.61
N ALA A 9 -5.66 -8.27 17.44
CA ALA A 9 -5.01 -7.17 16.72
C ALA A 9 -6.01 -6.06 16.36
N MET A 10 -7.18 -6.44 15.82
CA MET A 10 -8.25 -5.49 15.44
C MET A 10 -8.86 -4.77 16.64
N VAL A 11 -9.01 -5.45 17.80
CA VAL A 11 -9.44 -4.81 19.04
C VAL A 11 -8.39 -3.79 19.50
N GLY A 12 -7.11 -4.15 19.48
CA GLY A 12 -5.98 -3.26 19.71
C GLY A 12 -5.97 -2.48 21.02
N ASP A 13 -6.80 -2.87 22.01
CA ASP A 13 -6.80 -2.26 23.33
C ASP A 13 -5.55 -2.67 24.15
N LYS A 14 -5.38 -2.07 25.31
CA LYS A 14 -4.23 -2.37 26.18
C LYS A 14 -4.09 -3.85 26.52
N LYS A 15 -5.22 -4.55 26.73
CA LYS A 15 -5.21 -5.98 27.04
C LYS A 15 -4.76 -6.82 25.86
N SER A 16 -5.26 -6.51 24.67
CA SER A 16 -4.85 -7.15 23.40
C SER A 16 -3.36 -6.96 23.15
N GLN A 17 -2.84 -5.77 23.40
CA GLN A 17 -1.41 -5.47 23.28
C GLN A 17 -0.58 -6.31 24.26
N ASP A 18 -1.00 -6.35 25.54
CA ASP A 18 -0.29 -7.11 26.57
C ASP A 18 -0.27 -8.60 26.23
N VAL A 19 -1.36 -9.16 25.68
CA VAL A 19 -1.43 -10.56 25.25
C VAL A 19 -0.49 -10.83 24.09
N LEU A 20 -0.51 -10.00 23.03
CA LEU A 20 0.37 -10.20 21.88
C LEU A 20 1.84 -10.00 22.26
N TYR A 21 2.14 -9.04 23.14
CA TYR A 21 3.47 -8.87 23.69
C TYR A 21 3.94 -10.07 24.52
N GLU A 22 3.07 -10.62 25.38
CA GLU A 22 3.41 -11.83 26.15
C GLU A 22 3.68 -13.01 25.21
N LEU A 23 2.90 -13.19 24.16
CA LEU A 23 3.11 -14.25 23.18
C LEU A 23 4.42 -14.10 22.41
N LYS A 24 4.87 -12.86 22.19
CA LYS A 24 6.20 -12.56 21.63
C LYS A 24 7.31 -13.01 22.57
N GLN A 25 7.20 -12.66 23.85
CA GLN A 25 8.23 -12.98 24.85
C GLN A 25 8.24 -14.47 25.23
N ASN A 26 7.07 -15.09 25.27
CA ASN A 26 6.85 -16.46 25.72
C ASN A 26 6.05 -17.26 24.67
N PRO A 27 6.65 -17.61 23.53
CA PRO A 27 5.96 -18.33 22.47
C PRO A 27 5.37 -19.66 22.96
N ARG A 28 4.09 -19.86 22.70
CA ARG A 28 3.38 -21.08 23.10
C ARG A 28 3.71 -22.24 22.14
N PRO A 29 3.56 -23.50 22.57
CA PRO A 29 3.84 -24.67 21.72
C PRO A 29 3.11 -24.68 20.38
N TRP A 30 1.93 -24.08 20.29
CA TRP A 30 1.14 -23.96 19.07
C TRP A 30 1.70 -22.93 18.08
N ARG A 31 2.68 -22.09 18.46
CA ARG A 31 3.37 -21.15 17.56
C ARG A 31 3.86 -21.85 16.28
N LYS A 32 4.32 -23.10 16.40
CA LYS A 32 4.81 -23.91 15.28
C LYS A 32 3.74 -24.17 14.20
N ARG A 33 2.47 -23.88 14.46
CA ARG A 33 1.35 -24.00 13.51
C ARG A 33 0.99 -22.68 12.84
N LEU A 34 1.69 -21.62 13.15
CA LEU A 34 1.52 -20.31 12.53
C LEU A 34 2.67 -20.10 11.53
N TYR A 35 2.38 -19.47 10.42
CA TYR A 35 3.38 -19.09 9.41
C TYR A 35 4.31 -18.00 9.92
N VAL A 36 3.79 -17.08 10.75
CA VAL A 36 4.53 -15.95 11.29
C VAL A 36 4.44 -15.90 12.80
N ASP A 37 5.28 -15.09 13.43
CA ASP A 37 5.25 -14.90 14.88
C ASP A 37 3.95 -14.23 15.33
N SER A 38 3.48 -14.60 16.53
CA SER A 38 2.17 -14.19 17.01
C SER A 38 2.00 -12.69 17.20
N ASP A 39 3.08 -11.95 17.44
CA ASP A 39 3.07 -10.50 17.58
C ASP A 39 2.92 -9.77 16.24
N ILE A 40 3.34 -10.39 15.13
CA ILE A 40 3.19 -9.82 13.78
C ILE A 40 1.71 -9.69 13.40
N TYR A 41 0.81 -10.49 13.99
CA TYR A 41 -0.64 -10.31 13.78
C TYR A 41 -1.14 -8.91 14.18
N ALA A 42 -0.40 -8.19 15.04
CA ALA A 42 -0.71 -6.79 15.35
C ALA A 42 -0.82 -5.90 14.11
N GLU A 43 -0.06 -6.20 13.07
CA GLU A 43 -0.05 -5.45 11.81
C GLU A 43 -1.41 -5.50 11.10
N GLN A 44 -2.17 -6.58 11.25
CA GLN A 44 -3.55 -6.66 10.76
C GLN A 44 -4.48 -5.66 11.46
N GLY A 45 -4.13 -5.24 12.67
CA GLY A 45 -4.81 -4.19 13.41
C GLY A 45 -4.26 -2.78 13.13
N GLY A 46 -3.34 -2.63 12.17
CA GLY A 46 -2.73 -1.35 11.82
C GLY A 46 -1.72 -0.84 12.84
N TRP A 47 -1.10 -1.73 13.62
CA TRP A 47 -0.08 -1.37 14.59
C TRP A 47 0.97 -2.47 14.74
N SER A 48 2.11 -2.14 15.32
CA SER A 48 3.19 -3.08 15.59
C SER A 48 3.95 -2.67 16.85
N PHE A 49 5.04 -3.39 17.16
CA PHE A 49 5.96 -3.05 18.23
C PHE A 49 7.28 -2.52 17.66
N ASN A 50 7.78 -1.40 18.20
CA ASN A 50 9.12 -0.94 17.89
C ASN A 50 10.19 -1.77 18.63
N GLU A 51 11.46 -1.45 18.41
CA GLU A 51 12.60 -2.12 19.07
C GLU A 51 12.57 -2.05 20.60
N LYS A 52 11.88 -1.05 21.16
CA LYS A 52 11.69 -0.88 22.61
C LYS A 52 10.43 -1.57 23.13
N ASN A 53 9.72 -2.30 22.25
CA ASN A 53 8.44 -2.94 22.51
C ASN A 53 7.30 -1.97 22.88
N GLU A 54 7.40 -0.75 22.40
CA GLU A 54 6.33 0.22 22.46
C GLU A 54 5.45 0.09 21.20
N ARG A 55 4.15 0.33 21.34
CA ARG A 55 3.24 0.32 20.21
C ARG A 55 3.55 1.45 19.23
N ILE A 56 3.62 1.12 17.97
CA ILE A 56 3.64 2.07 16.86
C ILE A 56 2.42 1.84 15.96
N TYR A 57 1.87 2.91 15.40
CA TYR A 57 0.78 2.82 14.44
C TYR A 57 1.36 2.73 13.02
N LEU A 58 0.79 1.82 12.23
CA LEU A 58 1.16 1.59 10.82
C LEU A 58 0.15 2.21 9.86
N ASN A 59 -0.98 2.69 10.38
CA ASN A 59 -2.04 3.35 9.63
C ASN A 59 -2.00 4.87 9.87
N TYR A 60 -2.52 5.61 8.92
CA TYR A 60 -2.73 7.05 9.04
C TYR A 60 -4.14 7.33 9.57
N GLU A 61 -4.28 8.41 10.35
CA GLU A 61 -5.56 8.82 10.92
C GLU A 61 -6.53 9.36 9.86
N SER A 62 -6.02 9.90 8.75
CA SER A 62 -6.81 10.38 7.63
C SER A 62 -6.89 9.35 6.50
N CYS A 63 -8.02 9.30 5.81
CA CYS A 63 -8.31 8.39 4.72
C CYS A 63 -9.09 9.11 3.62
N PHE A 64 -8.59 9.06 2.37
CA PHE A 64 -9.26 9.62 1.20
C PHE A 64 -9.35 8.54 0.11
N SER A 65 -10.53 8.38 -0.49
CA SER A 65 -10.75 7.41 -1.56
C SER A 65 -10.37 7.97 -2.93
N PHE A 66 -9.96 7.09 -3.84
CA PHE A 66 -9.93 7.40 -5.26
C PHE A 66 -11.31 7.14 -5.86
N GLU A 67 -11.82 8.09 -6.61
CA GLU A 67 -13.16 8.07 -7.20
C GLU A 67 -13.08 8.41 -8.69
N GLN A 68 -14.00 7.85 -9.48
CA GLN A 68 -14.10 8.27 -10.88
C GLN A 68 -14.55 9.74 -10.94
N GLY A 69 -13.84 10.53 -11.74
CA GLY A 69 -14.10 11.95 -11.92
C GLY A 69 -14.17 12.31 -13.39
N GLU A 70 -14.92 13.39 -13.70
CA GLU A 70 -15.04 13.91 -15.07
C GLU A 70 -13.83 14.77 -15.49
N ALA A 71 -13.08 15.29 -14.52
CA ALA A 71 -11.95 16.19 -14.74
C ALA A 71 -10.69 15.67 -14.02
N LYS A 72 -9.52 16.20 -14.43
CA LYS A 72 -8.29 16.01 -13.66
C LYS A 72 -8.46 16.60 -12.26
N ASP A 73 -7.85 15.94 -11.26
CA ASP A 73 -7.79 16.45 -9.90
C ASP A 73 -7.19 17.87 -9.91
N LYS A 74 -7.86 18.81 -9.24
CA LYS A 74 -7.47 20.24 -9.20
C LYS A 74 -6.09 20.44 -8.58
N ASN A 75 -5.71 19.55 -7.68
CA ASN A 75 -4.54 19.67 -6.82
C ASN A 75 -3.35 18.88 -7.36
N GLY A 76 -3.42 18.43 -8.61
CA GLY A 76 -2.28 17.84 -9.30
C GLY A 76 -2.06 16.34 -9.07
N THR A 77 -2.94 15.66 -8.31
CA THR A 77 -2.92 14.19 -8.21
C THR A 77 -3.19 13.59 -9.59
N ARG A 78 -2.34 12.66 -9.98
CA ARG A 78 -2.45 11.94 -11.26
C ARG A 78 -2.33 10.46 -11.01
N ILE A 79 -3.08 9.67 -11.75
CA ILE A 79 -3.14 8.22 -11.59
C ILE A 79 -2.98 7.57 -12.95
N ALA A 80 -2.08 6.58 -13.01
CA ALA A 80 -1.79 5.78 -14.18
C ALA A 80 -1.40 6.61 -15.43
N GLU A 81 -0.39 7.47 -15.31
CA GLU A 81 0.15 8.23 -16.44
C GLU A 81 1.32 7.47 -17.09
N LYS A 82 1.37 7.51 -18.42
CA LYS A 82 2.49 6.97 -19.21
C LYS A 82 3.72 7.85 -19.03
N ARG A 83 4.87 7.23 -18.80
CA ARG A 83 6.15 7.94 -18.66
C ARG A 83 6.84 8.22 -20.01
N GLY A 84 6.48 7.50 -21.07
CA GLY A 84 7.19 7.53 -22.33
C GLY A 84 8.52 6.75 -22.34
N GLU A 85 8.84 6.10 -21.24
CA GLU A 85 10.03 5.24 -21.06
C GLU A 85 9.63 3.77 -21.10
N LYS A 86 10.56 2.91 -21.51
CA LYS A 86 10.31 1.47 -21.54
C LYS A 86 11.08 0.74 -20.45
N CYS A 87 10.46 -0.27 -19.90
CA CYS A 87 11.09 -1.18 -18.96
C CYS A 87 12.32 -1.84 -19.59
N PRO A 88 13.50 -1.77 -18.99
CA PRO A 88 14.71 -2.37 -19.55
C PRO A 88 14.66 -3.91 -19.54
N HIS A 89 13.77 -4.52 -18.77
CA HIS A 89 13.63 -5.98 -18.68
C HIS A 89 12.70 -6.55 -19.74
N CYS A 90 11.45 -6.06 -19.79
CA CYS A 90 10.43 -6.65 -20.65
C CYS A 90 9.99 -5.74 -21.82
N GLY A 91 10.48 -4.51 -21.88
CA GLY A 91 10.12 -3.56 -22.95
C GLY A 91 8.71 -2.94 -22.83
N CYS A 92 7.94 -3.28 -21.78
CA CYS A 92 6.65 -2.65 -21.48
C CYS A 92 6.85 -1.15 -21.19
N GLU A 93 5.90 -0.30 -21.59
CA GLU A 93 5.92 1.13 -21.23
C GLU A 93 5.73 1.28 -19.70
N LEU A 94 6.56 2.13 -19.08
CA LEU A 94 6.48 2.43 -17.66
C LEU A 94 5.33 3.38 -17.37
N LEU A 95 4.71 3.19 -16.21
CA LEU A 95 3.64 4.06 -15.72
C LEU A 95 4.05 4.71 -14.40
N ASP A 96 3.62 5.96 -14.23
CA ASP A 96 3.46 6.58 -12.91
C ASP A 96 2.07 6.19 -12.41
N ILE A 97 2.01 5.17 -11.56
CA ILE A 97 0.73 4.66 -11.05
C ILE A 97 0.04 5.65 -10.13
N LEU A 98 0.82 6.49 -9.45
CA LEU A 98 0.33 7.52 -8.57
C LEU A 98 1.32 8.69 -8.50
N VAL A 99 0.82 9.89 -8.70
CA VAL A 99 1.53 11.14 -8.42
C VAL A 99 0.69 11.97 -7.47
N ILE A 100 1.25 12.35 -6.33
CA ILE A 100 0.58 13.13 -5.26
C ILE A 100 1.38 14.40 -4.99
N ASP A 101 0.71 15.54 -4.90
CA ASP A 101 1.28 16.73 -4.25
C ASP A 101 1.01 16.64 -2.74
N ALA A 102 2.03 16.31 -1.96
CA ALA A 102 1.91 16.16 -0.51
C ALA A 102 1.62 17.49 0.24
N ARG A 103 1.68 18.64 -0.47
CA ARG A 103 1.31 19.96 0.05
C ARG A 103 -0.20 20.21 0.02
N ASP A 104 -0.95 19.35 -0.67
CA ASP A 104 -2.41 19.36 -0.62
C ASP A 104 -2.87 19.07 0.82
N GLU A 105 -3.81 19.88 1.34
CA GLU A 105 -4.31 19.75 2.71
C GLU A 105 -4.82 18.34 3.04
N ARG A 106 -5.38 17.65 2.05
CA ARG A 106 -5.85 16.26 2.18
C ARG A 106 -4.72 15.29 2.52
N PHE A 107 -3.48 15.61 2.17
CA PHE A 107 -2.30 14.77 2.38
C PHE A 107 -1.37 15.27 3.49
N SER A 108 -1.79 16.29 4.24
CA SER A 108 -0.99 16.89 5.33
C SER A 108 -0.53 15.86 6.37
N PHE A 109 -1.28 14.78 6.55
CA PHE A 109 -0.92 13.67 7.45
C PHE A 109 0.33 12.90 7.02
N LEU A 110 0.77 13.02 5.77
CA LEU A 110 2.04 12.43 5.30
C LEU A 110 3.26 13.15 5.89
N GLY A 111 3.10 14.41 6.32
CA GLY A 111 4.20 15.21 6.89
C GLY A 111 5.32 15.49 5.88
N LEU A 112 5.01 15.51 4.58
CA LEU A 112 5.96 15.72 3.49
C LEU A 112 5.66 17.04 2.77
N ASP A 113 6.70 17.65 2.20
CA ASP A 113 6.60 18.89 1.42
C ASP A 113 7.17 18.68 0.02
N GLY A 114 6.29 18.37 -0.92
CA GLY A 114 6.70 18.15 -2.32
C GLY A 114 5.82 17.15 -3.06
N MET A 115 6.29 16.75 -4.23
CA MET A 115 5.63 15.78 -5.10
C MET A 115 6.15 14.37 -4.80
N ILE A 116 5.24 13.42 -4.69
CA ILE A 116 5.55 12.00 -4.55
C ILE A 116 5.09 11.30 -5.82
N THR A 117 5.98 10.53 -6.44
CA THR A 117 5.68 9.74 -7.64
C THR A 117 5.98 8.27 -7.36
N ALA A 118 5.00 7.41 -7.55
CA ALA A 118 5.16 5.97 -7.52
C ALA A 118 5.15 5.43 -8.95
N SER A 119 6.32 4.99 -9.43
CA SER A 119 6.49 4.47 -10.78
C SER A 119 6.62 2.95 -10.76
N CYS A 120 6.07 2.30 -11.78
CA CYS A 120 6.25 0.86 -11.95
C CYS A 120 6.25 0.44 -13.43
N CYS A 121 6.69 -0.81 -13.66
CA CYS A 121 6.37 -1.54 -14.86
C CYS A 121 5.13 -2.40 -14.58
N PRO A 122 3.99 -2.15 -15.23
CA PRO A 122 2.75 -2.91 -14.97
C PRO A 122 2.91 -4.41 -15.27
N ASN A 123 3.73 -4.76 -16.26
CA ASN A 123 4.00 -6.15 -16.59
C ASN A 123 4.84 -6.85 -15.51
N CYS A 124 5.94 -6.23 -15.08
CA CYS A 124 6.81 -6.84 -14.06
C CYS A 124 6.12 -6.90 -12.69
N VAL A 125 5.39 -5.87 -12.25
CA VAL A 125 4.70 -5.87 -10.94
C VAL A 125 3.62 -6.95 -10.84
N THR A 126 2.97 -7.29 -11.95
CA THR A 126 1.91 -8.30 -11.96
C THR A 126 2.46 -9.73 -11.87
N LEU A 127 3.66 -9.95 -12.38
CA LEU A 127 4.22 -11.29 -12.62
C LEU A 127 5.49 -11.58 -11.81
N SER A 128 5.95 -10.63 -10.98
CA SER A 128 7.13 -10.77 -10.13
C SER A 128 6.77 -10.72 -8.65
N GLU A 129 7.72 -11.06 -7.78
CA GLU A 129 7.54 -11.00 -6.33
C GLU A 129 7.46 -9.54 -5.80
N GLY A 130 7.88 -8.56 -6.59
CA GLY A 130 7.79 -7.14 -6.25
C GLY A 130 8.66 -6.24 -7.12
N ILE A 131 8.40 -4.96 -7.01
CA ILE A 131 9.20 -3.89 -7.61
C ILE A 131 9.50 -2.87 -6.52
N SER A 132 10.77 -2.49 -6.41
CA SER A 132 11.21 -1.41 -5.53
C SER A 132 11.48 -0.16 -6.35
N SER A 133 10.90 0.95 -5.93
CA SER A 133 11.20 2.27 -6.52
C SER A 133 11.65 3.27 -5.45
N LYS A 134 12.53 4.17 -5.86
CA LYS A 134 12.96 5.32 -5.07
C LYS A 134 12.32 6.57 -5.64
N PHE A 135 11.85 7.44 -4.78
CA PHE A 135 11.33 8.75 -5.18
C PHE A 135 12.04 9.89 -4.45
N THR A 136 11.97 11.07 -5.01
CA THR A 136 12.38 12.33 -4.40
C THR A 136 11.19 13.29 -4.36
N LEU A 137 11.22 14.26 -3.44
CA LEU A 137 10.09 15.18 -3.23
C LEU A 137 9.92 16.25 -4.34
N ASP A 138 10.76 16.21 -5.36
CA ASP A 138 10.60 17.00 -6.59
C ASP A 138 9.76 16.28 -7.68
N GLY A 139 9.25 15.09 -7.36
CA GLY A 139 8.41 14.29 -8.24
C GLY A 139 9.14 13.28 -9.13
N ASN A 140 10.47 13.15 -8.97
CA ASN A 140 11.21 12.11 -9.67
C ASN A 140 11.04 10.75 -9.00
N SER A 141 10.98 9.71 -9.82
CA SER A 141 10.94 8.31 -9.36
C SER A 141 11.80 7.43 -10.24
N GLU A 142 12.55 6.53 -9.62
CA GLU A 142 13.44 5.58 -10.25
C GLU A 142 13.10 4.17 -9.77
N ILE A 143 12.94 3.23 -10.69
CA ILE A 143 12.75 1.82 -10.35
C ILE A 143 14.11 1.20 -10.12
N LEU A 144 14.33 0.66 -8.92
CA LEU A 144 15.63 0.15 -8.48
C LEU A 144 15.83 -1.34 -8.81
N GLU A 145 14.77 -2.12 -8.64
CA GLU A 145 14.80 -3.57 -8.82
C GLU A 145 13.65 -4.03 -9.69
N TYR A 146 13.99 -4.96 -10.57
CA TYR A 146 13.06 -5.66 -11.43
C TYR A 146 13.29 -7.15 -11.23
N ASP A 147 12.26 -7.89 -10.99
CA ASP A 147 12.36 -9.32 -10.84
C ASP A 147 11.96 -10.05 -12.13
N GLY A 148 12.95 -10.59 -12.81
CA GLY A 148 12.99 -11.79 -13.62
C GLY A 148 12.15 -11.92 -14.90
N ILE A 149 11.21 -11.05 -15.25
CA ILE A 149 10.35 -11.29 -16.41
C ILE A 149 10.83 -10.52 -17.63
N THR A 150 11.21 -11.26 -18.68
CA THR A 150 11.72 -10.69 -19.93
C THR A 150 10.63 -10.56 -21.01
N GLU A 151 9.50 -11.24 -20.86
CA GLU A 151 8.39 -11.19 -21.82
C GLU A 151 7.38 -10.12 -21.45
N ASN A 152 6.95 -9.33 -22.43
CA ASN A 152 5.90 -8.33 -22.24
C ASN A 152 4.55 -8.91 -22.65
N TYR A 153 3.65 -9.05 -21.66
CA TYR A 153 2.28 -9.51 -21.86
C TYR A 153 1.26 -8.37 -21.98
N TYR A 154 1.70 -7.11 -21.73
CA TYR A 154 0.83 -5.95 -21.83
C TYR A 154 0.91 -5.33 -23.23
N THR A 155 -0.24 -5.21 -23.87
CA THR A 155 -0.39 -4.51 -25.15
C THR A 155 -0.64 -3.03 -24.93
N ASP A 156 -0.49 -2.22 -25.98
CA ASP A 156 -0.84 -0.79 -25.95
C ASP A 156 -2.34 -0.59 -25.59
N GLU A 157 -3.21 -1.52 -25.97
CA GLU A 157 -4.64 -1.48 -25.60
C GLU A 157 -4.84 -1.61 -24.09
N HIS A 158 -4.13 -2.56 -23.45
CA HIS A 158 -4.15 -2.71 -21.99
C HIS A 158 -3.67 -1.44 -21.29
N LEU A 159 -2.56 -0.86 -21.75
CA LEU A 159 -1.99 0.35 -21.16
C LEU A 159 -2.91 1.56 -21.36
N ASN A 160 -3.54 1.68 -22.54
CA ASN A 160 -4.51 2.73 -22.79
C ASN A 160 -5.72 2.61 -21.85
N ALA A 161 -6.26 1.40 -21.69
CA ALA A 161 -7.38 1.17 -20.76
C ALA A 161 -7.04 1.57 -19.32
N MET A 162 -5.80 1.31 -18.86
CA MET A 162 -5.34 1.72 -17.53
C MET A 162 -5.21 3.25 -17.38
N THR A 163 -4.76 3.94 -18.45
CA THR A 163 -4.47 5.37 -18.41
C THR A 163 -5.66 6.28 -18.79
N GLU A 164 -6.71 5.70 -19.38
CA GLU A 164 -7.96 6.40 -19.72
C GLU A 164 -8.87 6.62 -18.50
N ASN A 165 -8.70 5.85 -17.46
CA ASN A 165 -9.47 6.00 -16.24
C ASN A 165 -9.11 7.33 -15.55
N ARG A 166 -10.12 8.20 -15.43
CA ARG A 166 -9.97 9.46 -14.70
C ARG A 166 -10.34 9.24 -13.25
N LEU A 167 -9.33 9.13 -12.41
CA LEU A 167 -9.51 9.04 -10.97
C LEU A 167 -9.13 10.38 -10.33
N VAL A 168 -9.91 10.77 -9.34
CA VAL A 168 -9.68 11.94 -8.49
C VAL A 168 -9.71 11.50 -7.04
N VAL A 169 -9.06 12.25 -6.19
CA VAL A 169 -9.12 12.00 -4.73
C VAL A 169 -10.38 12.64 -4.18
N SER A 170 -11.09 11.92 -3.32
CA SER A 170 -12.31 12.40 -2.67
C SER A 170 -12.07 13.75 -1.96
N GLU A 171 -13.03 14.66 -2.07
CA GLU A 171 -13.00 15.96 -1.36
C GLU A 171 -13.19 15.81 0.15
N LYS A 172 -13.87 14.73 0.56
CA LYS A 172 -14.17 14.45 1.97
C LYS A 172 -13.38 13.26 2.46
N GLU A 173 -12.90 13.39 3.68
CA GLU A 173 -12.31 12.29 4.42
C GLU A 173 -13.30 11.12 4.57
N ARG A 174 -12.78 9.91 4.45
CA ARG A 174 -13.51 8.67 4.61
C ARG A 174 -13.22 8.04 5.98
N PRO A 175 -14.08 7.15 6.48
CA PRO A 175 -13.76 6.36 7.66
C PRO A 175 -12.44 5.60 7.47
N LEU A 176 -11.65 5.47 8.54
CA LEU A 176 -10.30 4.85 8.49
C LEU A 176 -10.26 3.47 7.83
N PHE A 177 -11.30 2.68 8.03
CA PHE A 177 -11.40 1.31 7.49
C PHE A 177 -12.06 1.27 6.10
N TYR A 178 -12.31 2.42 5.47
CA TYR A 178 -13.09 2.47 4.23
C TYR A 178 -12.49 1.58 3.13
N GLY A 179 -11.20 1.70 2.87
CA GLY A 179 -10.50 0.88 1.88
C GLY A 179 -10.35 -0.59 2.29
N ALA A 180 -10.34 -0.89 3.59
CA ALA A 180 -10.13 -2.25 4.09
C ALA A 180 -11.38 -3.15 3.95
N PHE A 181 -12.57 -2.57 3.76
CA PHE A 181 -13.84 -3.31 3.66
C PHE A 181 -14.53 -3.18 2.30
N CYS A 182 -13.93 -2.46 1.37
CA CYS A 182 -14.49 -2.22 0.04
C CYS A 182 -13.50 -2.73 -1.00
N ASP A 183 -13.73 -3.92 -1.56
CA ASP A 183 -12.82 -4.62 -2.46
C ASP A 183 -12.40 -3.82 -3.72
N ASP A 184 -13.23 -2.88 -4.15
CA ASP A 184 -13.01 -2.09 -5.38
C ASP A 184 -12.51 -0.66 -5.12
N ILE A 185 -12.14 -0.32 -3.87
CA ILE A 185 -11.81 1.06 -3.52
C ILE A 185 -10.37 1.17 -3.05
N ASN A 186 -9.59 1.97 -3.78
CA ASN A 186 -8.25 2.37 -3.37
C ASN A 186 -8.31 3.66 -2.54
N THR A 187 -7.44 3.77 -1.56
CA THR A 187 -7.37 4.93 -0.67
C THR A 187 -5.95 5.43 -0.50
N VAL A 188 -5.82 6.71 -0.14
CA VAL A 188 -4.61 7.29 0.43
C VAL A 188 -4.83 7.48 1.91
N GLY A 189 -3.92 6.95 2.73
CA GLY A 189 -4.09 6.91 4.18
C GLY A 189 -5.07 5.84 4.66
N GLY A 190 -5.47 5.95 5.93
CA GLY A 190 -6.33 4.97 6.57
C GLY A 190 -5.63 3.63 6.83
N PHE A 191 -6.42 2.58 6.89
CA PHE A 191 -5.94 1.22 7.08
C PHE A 191 -5.45 0.61 5.76
N ALA A 192 -4.32 -0.06 5.80
CA ALA A 192 -3.84 -0.83 4.67
C ALA A 192 -4.84 -1.95 4.33
N ASN A 193 -5.26 -2.01 3.07
CA ASN A 193 -5.99 -3.15 2.56
C ASN A 193 -4.98 -4.24 2.19
N TRP A 194 -4.96 -5.32 2.94
CA TRP A 194 -4.10 -6.46 2.64
C TRP A 194 -4.75 -7.27 1.52
N VAL A 195 -4.20 -7.14 0.33
CA VAL A 195 -4.66 -7.89 -0.86
C VAL A 195 -4.47 -9.40 -0.68
N GLN A 196 -3.52 -9.80 0.14
CA GLN A 196 -3.23 -11.19 0.44
C GLN A 196 -2.90 -11.34 1.92
N ASP A 197 -3.57 -12.30 2.57
CA ASP A 197 -3.23 -12.66 3.94
C ASP A 197 -1.79 -13.18 3.97
N TRP A 198 -0.94 -12.51 4.71
CA TRP A 198 0.47 -12.86 4.85
C TRP A 198 0.72 -14.22 5.52
N GLU A 199 -0.33 -14.88 6.07
CA GLU A 199 -0.27 -16.30 6.43
C GLU A 199 0.01 -17.23 5.26
N TYR A 200 -0.24 -16.78 4.04
CA TYR A 200 -0.01 -17.54 2.81
C TYR A 200 1.30 -17.17 2.09
N ARG A 201 2.11 -16.31 2.67
CA ARG A 201 3.46 -16.05 2.15
C ARG A 201 4.36 -17.21 2.55
N GLU A 202 4.72 -18.02 1.57
CA GLU A 202 5.79 -19.04 1.68
C GLU A 202 7.16 -18.39 1.80
#